data_f7d47a1be3f0045c83a806c41e03c5ff
#
_entry.id   f7d47a1be3f0045c83a806c41e03c5ff
#
_cell.length_a   1.000
_cell.length_b   1.000
_cell.length_c   1.000
_cell.angle_alpha   90.00
_cell.angle_beta   90.00
_cell.angle_gamma   90.00
#
_symmetry.space_group_name_H-M   'P 1'
#
loop_
_entity.id
_entity.type
_entity.pdbx_description
1 polymer ?
#
loop_
_entity_poly.entity_id
_entity_poly.type
_entity_poly.pdbx_seq_one_letter_code
_entity_poly.pdbx_strand_id
1 'polypeptide(L)'
;MYSSALTYTLTIPIQMSNQKTSYTDEELQEFRELILQKLDQAVRDYDLLRESAVDYQSNDVSDTQPTFKAVHEGAASLSKGEAGRMAERLLKFIHNLQAALLRIENKTYGICRQTGKLIPKERLRAVPHATLSIEAKLQEKK
;
A
#
# COMPACT_ATOMS: atom_id res chain seq x y z
N MET A 1 39.98 29.95 20.34
CA MET A 1 39.66 29.80 20.81
C MET A 1 38.50 29.31 20.75
N TYR A 2 37.67 29.50 21.00
CA TYR A 2 36.50 29.23 21.03
C TYR A 2 35.91 28.78 19.84
N SER A 3 36.25 29.07 18.83
CA SER A 3 35.65 28.67 17.59
C SER A 3 35.71 27.16 17.41
N SER A 4 36.70 26.53 17.96
CA SER A 4 36.81 25.10 17.81
C SER A 4 35.67 24.38 18.53
N ALA A 5 35.23 24.93 19.62
CA ALA A 5 34.13 24.30 20.33
C ALA A 5 32.86 24.35 19.50
N LEU A 6 32.68 25.42 18.79
CA LEU A 6 31.53 25.52 17.93
C LEU A 6 31.54 24.47 16.85
N THR A 7 32.72 24.21 16.32
CA THR A 7 32.85 23.22 15.28
C THR A 7 32.44 21.86 15.78
N TYR A 8 32.80 21.55 16.99
CA TYR A 8 32.42 20.25 17.52
C TYR A 8 30.94 20.07 17.62
N THR A 9 30.26 21.06 18.09
CA THR A 9 28.84 20.93 18.23
C THR A 9 28.16 20.71 16.91
N LEU A 10 28.66 21.30 15.86
CA LEU A 10 28.06 21.10 14.56
C LEU A 10 28.32 19.72 14.03
N THR A 11 29.47 19.19 14.33
CA THR A 11 29.85 17.91 13.79
C THR A 11 29.00 16.77 14.35
N ILE A 12 28.72 16.82 15.62
CA ILE A 12 27.99 15.75 16.25
C ILE A 12 26.60 15.53 15.66
N PRO A 13 25.79 16.56 15.49
CA PRO A 13 24.49 16.37 14.86
C PRO A 13 24.58 15.82 13.45
N ILE A 14 25.61 16.22 12.72
CA ILE A 14 25.78 15.74 11.37
C ILE A 14 25.99 14.24 11.36
N GLN A 15 26.76 13.72 12.28
CA GLN A 15 26.98 12.30 12.35
C GLN A 15 25.71 11.55 12.68
N MET A 16 24.90 12.10 13.54
CA MET A 16 23.67 11.45 13.87
C MET A 16 22.72 11.44 12.68
N SER A 17 22.84 12.39 11.80
CA SER A 17 21.99 12.44 10.63
C SER A 17 22.35 11.34 9.63
N ASN A 18 23.44 10.61 9.85
CA ASN A 18 23.72 9.47 9.01
C ASN A 18 22.69 8.37 9.21
N GLN A 19 22.02 8.37 10.32
CA GLN A 19 20.89 7.48 10.48
C GLN A 19 19.72 8.11 9.74
N LYS A 20 19.34 7.46 8.67
CA LYS A 20 18.28 7.94 7.85
C LYS A 20 16.97 7.92 8.62
N THR A 21 16.32 9.05 8.68
CA THR A 21 15.03 9.15 9.37
C THR A 21 13.87 9.30 8.39
N SER A 22 14.18 9.55 7.12
CA SER A 22 13.16 9.65 6.10
C SER A 22 13.77 9.28 4.76
N TYR A 23 12.95 8.87 3.83
CA TYR A 23 13.42 8.55 2.50
C TYR A 23 13.63 9.82 1.68
N THR A 24 14.56 9.75 0.73
CA THR A 24 14.83 10.87 -0.14
C THR A 24 13.70 11.05 -1.15
N ASP A 25 13.68 12.21 -1.80
CA ASP A 25 12.65 12.47 -2.82
C ASP A 25 12.72 11.46 -3.95
N GLU A 26 13.92 11.03 -4.34
CA GLU A 26 14.06 10.02 -5.39
C GLU A 26 13.51 8.68 -4.95
N GLU A 27 13.79 8.31 -3.72
CA GLU A 27 13.26 7.06 -3.18
C GLU A 27 11.75 7.13 -3.06
N LEU A 28 11.23 8.26 -2.63
CA LEU A 28 9.78 8.45 -2.55
C LEU A 28 9.13 8.37 -3.92
N GLN A 29 9.80 8.89 -4.94
CA GLN A 29 9.28 8.81 -6.30
C GLN A 29 9.22 7.36 -6.79
N GLU A 30 10.22 6.58 -6.47
CA GLU A 30 10.24 5.16 -6.81
C GLU A 30 9.05 4.44 -6.17
N PHE A 31 8.83 4.68 -4.89
CA PHE A 31 7.70 4.07 -4.20
C PHE A 31 6.37 4.59 -4.72
N ARG A 32 6.33 5.85 -5.09
CA ARG A 32 5.12 6.43 -5.67
C ARG A 32 4.71 5.70 -6.94
N GLU A 33 5.66 5.44 -7.80
CA GLU A 33 5.39 4.73 -9.04
C GLU A 33 4.91 3.31 -8.76
N LEU A 34 5.55 2.64 -7.81
CA LEU A 34 5.13 1.30 -7.42
C LEU A 34 3.71 1.31 -6.89
N ILE A 35 3.38 2.26 -6.03
CA ILE A 35 2.05 2.36 -5.45
C ILE A 35 1.00 2.68 -6.51
N LEU A 36 1.33 3.57 -7.45
CA LEU A 36 0.40 3.90 -8.52
C LEU A 36 0.09 2.69 -9.40
N GLN A 37 1.09 1.85 -9.68
CA GLN A 37 0.86 0.63 -10.44
C GLN A 37 -0.05 -0.33 -9.69
N LYS A 38 0.21 -0.50 -8.41
CA LYS A 38 -0.62 -1.40 -7.60
C LYS A 38 -2.03 -0.85 -7.42
N LEU A 39 -2.15 0.44 -7.30
CA LEU A 39 -3.46 1.08 -7.17
C LEU A 39 -4.28 0.89 -8.45
N ASP A 40 -3.65 1.11 -9.59
CA ASP A 40 -4.32 0.95 -10.87
C ASP A 40 -4.81 -0.49 -11.03
N GLN A 41 -3.97 -1.46 -10.69
CA GLN A 41 -4.36 -2.85 -10.77
C GLN A 41 -5.50 -3.18 -9.80
N ALA A 42 -5.41 -2.66 -8.59
CA ALA A 42 -6.44 -2.93 -7.58
C ALA A 42 -7.79 -2.34 -7.98
N VAL A 43 -7.78 -1.16 -8.58
CA VAL A 43 -9.02 -0.54 -9.06
C VAL A 43 -9.63 -1.37 -10.17
N ARG A 44 -8.81 -1.85 -11.11
CA ARG A 44 -9.31 -2.71 -12.17
C ARG A 44 -9.89 -4.01 -11.63
N ASP A 45 -9.22 -4.60 -10.66
CA ASP A 45 -9.70 -5.83 -10.04
C ASP A 45 -11.02 -5.59 -9.33
N TYR A 46 -11.14 -4.47 -8.64
CA TYR A 46 -12.35 -4.12 -7.94
C TYR A 46 -13.52 -3.92 -8.91
N ASP A 47 -13.26 -3.23 -10.02
CA ASP A 47 -14.30 -2.99 -11.02
C ASP A 47 -14.75 -4.30 -11.67
N LEU A 48 -13.81 -5.20 -11.96
CA LEU A 48 -14.18 -6.50 -12.51
C LEU A 48 -15.03 -7.29 -11.54
N LEU A 49 -14.67 -7.24 -10.27
CA LEU A 49 -15.42 -7.97 -9.25
C LEU A 49 -16.82 -7.41 -9.10
N ARG A 50 -16.96 -6.10 -9.15
CA ARG A 50 -18.26 -5.46 -9.09
C ARG A 50 -19.12 -5.81 -10.30
N GLU A 51 -18.54 -5.78 -11.48
CA GLU A 51 -19.28 -6.12 -12.70
C GLU A 51 -19.74 -7.56 -12.66
N SER A 52 -18.90 -8.46 -12.19
CA SER A 52 -19.27 -9.86 -12.06
C SER A 52 -20.45 -10.04 -11.10
N ALA A 53 -20.44 -9.31 -10.01
CA ALA A 53 -21.53 -9.41 -9.05
C ALA A 53 -22.83 -8.87 -9.61
N VAL A 54 -22.76 -7.75 -10.33
CA VAL A 54 -23.96 -7.18 -10.95
C VAL A 54 -24.48 -8.08 -12.06
N ASP A 55 -23.59 -8.58 -12.90
CA ASP A 55 -23.96 -9.47 -13.97
C ASP A 55 -24.59 -10.74 -13.45
N TYR A 56 -24.07 -11.24 -12.34
CA TYR A 56 -24.61 -12.44 -11.74
C TYR A 56 -26.04 -12.20 -11.22
N GLN A 57 -26.31 -11.02 -10.71
CA GLN A 57 -27.63 -10.68 -10.22
C GLN A 57 -28.65 -10.46 -11.34
N SER A 58 -28.19 -9.96 -12.47
CA SER A 58 -29.08 -9.73 -13.60
C SER A 58 -28.85 -10.76 -14.67
N ASN A 59 -28.56 -11.96 -14.27
CA ASN A 59 -27.99 -12.91 -15.18
C ASN A 59 -28.95 -13.45 -16.22
N ASP A 60 -30.20 -13.25 -16.11
CA ASP A 60 -31.12 -13.79 -17.09
C ASP A 60 -30.83 -13.35 -18.47
N VAL A 61 -30.14 -12.25 -18.59
CA VAL A 61 -29.92 -11.64 -19.88
C VAL A 61 -28.66 -12.08 -20.52
N SER A 62 -27.72 -12.56 -19.75
CA SER A 62 -26.38 -12.72 -20.27
C SER A 62 -25.98 -14.14 -20.56
N ASP A 63 -26.98 -15.07 -20.52
CA ASP A 63 -26.60 -16.36 -20.66
C ASP A 63 -26.26 -16.82 -21.99
N THR A 64 -26.23 -16.07 -22.97
CA THR A 64 -26.14 -16.57 -24.32
C THR A 64 -24.73 -16.67 -24.86
N GLN A 65 -23.73 -16.17 -24.19
CA GLN A 65 -22.37 -16.17 -24.72
C GLN A 65 -21.47 -17.12 -23.95
N PRO A 66 -20.92 -18.12 -24.62
CA PRO A 66 -20.12 -19.14 -23.96
C PRO A 66 -18.86 -18.61 -23.27
N THR A 67 -18.19 -17.64 -23.90
CA THR A 67 -17.00 -17.05 -23.28
C THR A 67 -17.35 -16.31 -22.02
N PHE A 68 -18.45 -15.64 -22.05
CA PHE A 68 -18.95 -14.91 -20.91
C PHE A 68 -19.29 -15.88 -19.78
N LYS A 69 -19.84 -17.02 -20.15
CA LYS A 69 -20.21 -18.03 -19.19
C LYS A 69 -18.98 -18.61 -18.49
N ALA A 70 -17.89 -18.78 -19.22
CA ALA A 70 -16.67 -19.28 -18.63
C ALA A 70 -16.09 -18.32 -17.60
N VAL A 71 -16.13 -17.03 -17.90
CA VAL A 71 -15.69 -16.01 -16.96
C VAL A 71 -16.61 -15.99 -15.74
N HIS A 72 -17.90 -16.12 -15.99
CA HIS A 72 -18.87 -16.16 -14.91
C HIS A 72 -18.71 -17.37 -14.03
N GLU A 73 -18.36 -18.51 -14.57
CA GLU A 73 -18.16 -19.69 -13.76
C GLU A 73 -16.99 -19.50 -12.78
N GLY A 74 -15.94 -18.82 -13.21
CA GLY A 74 -14.87 -18.48 -12.31
C GLY A 74 -15.31 -17.56 -11.18
N ALA A 75 -16.16 -16.59 -11.53
CA ALA A 75 -16.69 -15.67 -10.54
C ALA A 75 -17.81 -16.31 -9.73
N ALA A 76 -18.61 -17.17 -10.37
CA ALA A 76 -19.73 -17.80 -9.70
C ALA A 76 -19.32 -18.88 -8.71
N SER A 77 -18.06 -19.35 -8.80
CA SER A 77 -17.59 -20.27 -7.80
C SER A 77 -17.49 -19.63 -6.42
N LEU A 78 -17.49 -18.30 -6.38
CA LEU A 78 -17.50 -17.57 -5.12
C LEU A 78 -18.95 -17.30 -4.72
N SER A 79 -19.25 -17.56 -3.47
CA SER A 79 -20.56 -17.19 -2.98
C SER A 79 -20.69 -15.68 -2.98
N LYS A 80 -21.93 -15.21 -2.98
CA LYS A 80 -22.18 -13.78 -2.96
C LYS A 80 -21.52 -13.10 -1.76
N GLY A 81 -21.50 -13.79 -0.62
CA GLY A 81 -20.84 -13.28 0.56
C GLY A 81 -19.33 -13.19 0.40
N GLU A 82 -18.75 -14.20 -0.27
CA GLU A 82 -17.33 -14.18 -0.50
C GLU A 82 -16.92 -13.08 -1.48
N ALA A 83 -17.70 -12.88 -2.52
CA ALA A 83 -17.45 -11.81 -3.48
C ALA A 83 -17.53 -10.45 -2.79
N GLY A 84 -18.50 -10.28 -1.92
CA GLY A 84 -18.63 -9.06 -1.15
C GLY A 84 -17.45 -8.81 -0.23
N ARG A 85 -16.97 -9.87 0.43
CA ARG A 85 -15.81 -9.74 1.31
C ARG A 85 -14.54 -9.43 0.52
N MET A 86 -14.40 -10.03 -0.65
CA MET A 86 -13.25 -9.70 -1.51
C MET A 86 -13.30 -8.25 -1.96
N ALA A 87 -14.47 -7.78 -2.34
CA ALA A 87 -14.62 -6.39 -2.75
C ALA A 87 -14.28 -5.45 -1.61
N GLU A 88 -14.72 -5.77 -0.41
CA GLU A 88 -14.38 -4.95 0.75
C GLU A 88 -12.89 -4.91 1.02
N ARG A 89 -12.22 -6.06 0.90
CA ARG A 89 -10.78 -6.11 1.10
C ARG A 89 -10.04 -5.31 0.04
N LEU A 90 -10.49 -5.40 -1.21
CA LEU A 90 -9.89 -4.62 -2.28
C LEU A 90 -10.10 -3.14 -2.06
N LEU A 91 -11.29 -2.75 -1.66
CA LEU A 91 -11.57 -1.34 -1.42
C LEU A 91 -10.70 -0.79 -0.28
N LYS A 92 -10.55 -1.58 0.77
CA LYS A 92 -9.68 -1.19 1.87
C LYS A 92 -8.23 -1.07 1.42
N PHE A 93 -7.78 -2.00 0.58
CA PHE A 93 -6.44 -1.95 0.02
C PHE A 93 -6.25 -0.69 -0.82
N ILE A 94 -7.24 -0.36 -1.66
CA ILE A 94 -7.22 0.86 -2.47
C ILE A 94 -7.07 2.09 -1.57
N HIS A 95 -7.89 2.17 -0.52
CA HIS A 95 -7.81 3.30 0.40
C HIS A 95 -6.45 3.37 1.09
N ASN A 96 -5.89 2.23 1.44
CA ASN A 96 -4.58 2.19 2.08
C ASN A 96 -3.48 2.66 1.12
N LEU A 97 -3.59 2.30 -0.16
CA LEU A 97 -2.63 2.77 -1.15
C LEU A 97 -2.76 4.27 -1.38
N GLN A 98 -3.98 4.78 -1.39
CA GLN A 98 -4.21 6.22 -1.53
C GLN A 98 -3.64 6.97 -0.34
N ALA A 99 -3.80 6.43 0.86
CA ALA A 99 -3.22 7.03 2.05
C ALA A 99 -1.69 7.02 1.98
N ALA A 100 -1.12 5.95 1.41
CA ALA A 100 0.32 5.89 1.24
C ALA A 100 0.81 6.99 0.28
N LEU A 101 0.08 7.24 -0.79
CA LEU A 101 0.43 8.32 -1.71
C LEU A 101 0.40 9.68 -1.01
N LEU A 102 -0.57 9.87 -0.13
CA LEU A 102 -0.65 11.12 0.62
C LEU A 102 0.55 11.26 1.56
N ARG A 103 0.98 10.17 2.18
CA ARG A 103 2.16 10.22 3.03
C ARG A 103 3.42 10.54 2.22
N ILE A 104 3.50 10.08 0.97
CA ILE A 104 4.62 10.44 0.11
C ILE A 104 4.62 11.94 -0.15
N GLU A 105 3.47 12.52 -0.42
CA GLU A 105 3.38 13.97 -0.61
C GLU A 105 3.79 14.73 0.63
N ASN A 106 3.44 14.22 1.80
CA ASN A 106 3.79 14.85 3.07
C ASN A 106 5.20 14.48 3.53
N LYS A 107 5.89 13.61 2.77
CA LYS A 107 7.24 13.15 3.09
C LYS A 107 7.34 12.40 4.40
N THR A 108 6.25 11.75 4.76
CA THR A 108 6.21 10.92 5.97
C THR A 108 6.11 9.43 5.63
N TYR A 109 6.19 9.10 4.34
CA TYR A 109 6.06 7.72 3.90
C TYR A 109 7.26 6.89 4.38
N GLY A 110 6.97 5.64 4.72
CA GLY A 110 8.02 4.69 5.08
C GLY A 110 8.54 4.84 6.50
N ILE A 111 7.87 5.64 7.31
CA ILE A 111 8.26 5.83 8.70
C ILE A 111 7.29 5.05 9.58
N CYS A 112 7.82 4.18 10.43
CA CYS A 112 7.00 3.39 11.33
C CYS A 112 6.29 4.30 12.33
N ARG A 113 4.99 4.19 12.40
CA ARG A 113 4.21 5.08 13.28
C ARG A 113 4.41 4.79 14.76
N GLN A 114 4.93 3.61 15.10
CA GLN A 114 5.17 3.29 16.50
C GLN A 114 6.59 3.61 16.95
N THR A 115 7.57 3.28 16.11
CA THR A 115 8.96 3.45 16.51
C THR A 115 9.59 4.70 15.95
N GLY A 116 9.00 5.31 14.94
CA GLY A 116 9.58 6.47 14.28
C GLY A 116 10.75 6.14 13.38
N LYS A 117 11.12 4.87 13.27
CA LYS A 117 12.23 4.45 12.43
C LYS A 117 11.75 4.13 11.04
N LEU A 118 12.68 4.15 10.09
CA LEU A 118 12.34 3.81 8.72
C LEU A 118 11.97 2.35 8.60
N ILE A 119 10.92 2.10 7.83
CA ILE A 119 10.54 0.74 7.45
C ILE A 119 11.47 0.32 6.31
N PRO A 120 12.06 -0.88 6.36
CA PRO A 120 12.97 -1.31 5.31
C PRO A 120 12.34 -1.31 3.93
N LYS A 121 13.12 -1.01 2.92
CA LYS A 121 12.61 -0.96 1.55
C LYS A 121 12.02 -2.28 1.10
N GLU A 122 12.61 -3.39 1.53
CA GLU A 122 12.10 -4.71 1.16
C GLU A 122 10.67 -4.90 1.64
N ARG A 123 10.40 -4.47 2.87
CA ARG A 123 9.04 -4.56 3.38
C ARG A 123 8.09 -3.63 2.61
N LEU A 124 8.56 -2.44 2.26
CA LEU A 124 7.73 -1.50 1.52
C LEU A 124 7.47 -1.98 0.09
N ARG A 125 8.40 -2.70 -0.50
CA ARG A 125 8.17 -3.26 -1.82
C ARG A 125 7.13 -4.38 -1.76
N ALA A 126 7.17 -5.16 -0.69
CA ALA A 126 6.18 -6.22 -0.50
C ALA A 126 4.84 -5.68 -0.04
N VAL A 127 4.85 -4.70 0.86
CA VAL A 127 3.63 -4.11 1.41
C VAL A 127 3.77 -2.58 1.33
N PRO A 128 3.46 -2.01 0.18
CA PRO A 128 3.71 -0.57 -0.04
C PRO A 128 2.93 0.35 0.89
N HIS A 129 1.83 -0.12 1.42
CA HIS A 129 1.01 0.67 2.33
C HIS A 129 1.35 0.44 3.80
N ALA A 130 2.47 -0.22 4.09
CA ALA A 130 2.85 -0.53 5.45
C ALA A 130 3.10 0.74 6.25
N THR A 131 2.63 0.75 7.48
CA THR A 131 2.85 1.84 8.42
C THR A 131 3.60 1.39 9.66
N LEU A 132 3.90 0.11 9.75
CA LEU A 132 4.63 -0.47 10.86
C LEU A 132 5.78 -1.31 10.34
N SER A 133 6.90 -1.27 11.06
CA SER A 133 7.99 -2.19 10.79
C SER A 133 7.55 -3.59 11.21
N ILE A 134 8.30 -4.60 10.79
CA ILE A 134 8.00 -5.98 11.16
C ILE A 134 8.03 -6.13 12.67
N GLU A 135 9.02 -5.53 13.31
CA GLU A 135 9.14 -5.61 14.77
C GLU A 135 7.94 -5.02 15.48
N ALA A 136 7.50 -3.84 15.04
CA ALA A 136 6.34 -3.20 15.63
C ALA A 136 5.08 -4.02 15.38
N LYS A 137 4.97 -4.61 14.19
CA LYS A 137 3.82 -5.42 13.86
C LYS A 137 3.75 -6.67 14.73
N LEU A 138 4.87 -7.28 14.99
CA LEU A 138 4.91 -8.45 15.87
C LEU A 138 4.56 -8.10 17.31
N GLN A 139 4.99 -6.93 17.76
CA GLN A 139 4.62 -6.48 19.10
C GLN A 139 3.13 -6.19 19.23
N GLU A 140 2.55 -5.68 18.17
CA GLU A 140 1.13 -5.38 18.17
C GLU A 140 0.27 -6.62 18.36
N LYS A 141 0.76 -7.77 17.89
CA LYS A 141 0.01 -9.02 18.03
C LYS A 141 0.07 -9.62 19.43
N LYS A 142 0.95 -9.13 20.25
CA LYS A 142 0.99 -9.56 21.63
C LYS A 142 0.02 -8.76 22.46
#